data_da6fcd309766ca04ce2220afcf59df1f
#
_entry.id   da6fcd309766ca04ce2220afcf59df1f
#
_cell.length_a   1.000
_cell.length_b   1.000
_cell.length_c   1.000
_cell.angle_alpha   90.00
_cell.angle_beta   90.00
_cell.angle_gamma   90.00
#
_symmetry.space_group_name_H-M   'P 1'
#
loop_
_entity.id
_entity.type
_entity.pdbx_description
1 polymer ?
#
loop_
_entity_poly.entity_id
_entity_poly.type
_entity_poly.pdbx_seq_one_letter_code
_entity_poly.pdbx_strand_id
1 'polypeptide(L)'
;VIDINVEEGQQVKKGDAIATVSSEVFTALGQTREKVAQQLQLQRERLRIDLEDQEKLFAEAIKGLQERERLLSSQLQQLEVQQNQRTRQASLARRQLKKLNLMREEGYASNSQVEQQEAAVIDADARMQDIARQRIDIDQQLAQTRQQLRELPINNRNKQNDIERRLSELEQSMAENESRRSIVLRAPIDGLVGSVMAK
;
A
#
# COMPACT_ATOMS: atom_id res chain seq x y z
N VAL A 1 -31.45 3.72 -36.60
CA VAL A 1 -30.91 3.26 -37.90
C VAL A 1 -31.11 1.76 -37.93
N ILE A 2 -31.70 1.27 -39.03
CA ILE A 2 -31.88 -0.18 -39.29
C ILE A 2 -30.87 -0.54 -40.38
N ASP A 3 -29.98 -1.46 -40.05
CA ASP A 3 -29.08 -2.08 -41.03
C ASP A 3 -29.67 -3.44 -41.41
N ILE A 4 -30.05 -3.62 -42.68
CA ILE A 4 -30.73 -4.82 -43.16
C ILE A 4 -29.69 -5.71 -43.81
N ASN A 5 -29.52 -6.92 -43.29
CA ASN A 5 -28.48 -7.87 -43.71
C ASN A 5 -29.00 -8.91 -44.71
N VAL A 6 -30.27 -8.77 -45.17
CA VAL A 6 -30.90 -9.71 -46.11
C VAL A 6 -31.65 -9.00 -47.21
N GLU A 7 -31.72 -9.63 -48.39
CA GLU A 7 -32.45 -9.14 -49.55
C GLU A 7 -33.80 -9.85 -49.71
N GLU A 8 -34.74 -9.17 -50.43
CA GLU A 8 -36.01 -9.81 -50.77
C GLU A 8 -35.79 -11.03 -51.65
N GLY A 9 -36.43 -12.13 -51.30
CA GLY A 9 -36.27 -13.44 -51.97
C GLY A 9 -35.08 -14.26 -51.48
N GLN A 10 -34.30 -13.79 -50.51
CA GLN A 10 -33.19 -14.53 -49.94
C GLN A 10 -33.67 -15.66 -49.01
N GLN A 11 -33.06 -16.83 -49.15
CA GLN A 11 -33.32 -17.96 -48.26
C GLN A 11 -32.50 -17.80 -46.97
N VAL A 12 -33.16 -17.82 -45.82
CA VAL A 12 -32.55 -17.72 -44.47
C VAL A 12 -32.84 -18.96 -43.66
N LYS A 13 -31.89 -19.32 -42.82
CA LYS A 13 -32.02 -20.41 -41.82
C LYS A 13 -32.36 -19.83 -40.46
N LYS A 14 -32.98 -20.67 -39.62
CA LYS A 14 -33.25 -20.31 -38.23
C LYS A 14 -31.96 -19.87 -37.53
N GLY A 15 -31.97 -18.65 -37.00
CA GLY A 15 -30.84 -18.07 -36.29
C GLY A 15 -30.00 -17.09 -37.12
N ASP A 16 -30.21 -17.04 -38.47
CA ASP A 16 -29.49 -16.06 -39.31
C ASP A 16 -29.89 -14.62 -38.96
N ALA A 17 -28.91 -13.71 -38.99
CA ALA A 17 -29.12 -12.30 -38.69
C ALA A 17 -29.86 -11.63 -39.86
N ILE A 18 -31.09 -11.19 -39.62
CA ILE A 18 -31.94 -10.52 -40.64
C ILE A 18 -31.68 -9.02 -40.66
N ALA A 19 -31.66 -8.38 -39.50
CA ALA A 19 -31.47 -6.95 -39.39
C ALA A 19 -30.83 -6.59 -38.05
N THR A 20 -30.10 -5.48 -38.05
CA THR A 20 -29.56 -4.87 -36.84
C THR A 20 -30.26 -3.55 -36.59
N VAL A 21 -30.97 -3.45 -35.46
CA VAL A 21 -31.68 -2.23 -35.06
C VAL A 21 -30.87 -1.51 -34.04
N SER A 22 -30.42 -0.28 -34.36
CA SER A 22 -29.81 0.59 -33.34
C SER A 22 -30.90 1.09 -32.39
N SER A 23 -30.70 0.83 -31.10
CA SER A 23 -31.61 1.29 -30.05
C SER A 23 -31.18 2.63 -29.43
N GLU A 24 -30.44 3.45 -30.18
CA GLU A 24 -30.09 4.79 -29.70
C GLU A 24 -31.33 5.66 -29.48
N VAL A 25 -31.48 6.17 -28.27
CA VAL A 25 -32.55 7.09 -27.90
C VAL A 25 -32.05 8.51 -28.08
N PHE A 26 -32.61 9.23 -29.04
CA PHE A 26 -32.40 10.66 -29.21
C PHE A 26 -33.31 11.42 -28.25
N THR A 27 -32.70 12.09 -27.28
CA THR A 27 -33.41 12.99 -26.36
C THR A 27 -33.06 14.44 -26.69
N ALA A 28 -33.76 15.41 -26.09
CA ALA A 28 -33.43 16.83 -26.23
C ALA A 28 -31.98 17.18 -25.81
N LEU A 29 -31.31 16.26 -25.06
CA LEU A 29 -29.91 16.36 -24.65
C LEU A 29 -28.92 15.68 -25.62
N GLY A 30 -29.37 15.13 -26.75
CA GLY A 30 -28.57 14.42 -27.75
C GLY A 30 -28.48 12.92 -27.54
N GLN A 31 -27.45 12.30 -28.10
CA GLN A 31 -27.20 10.85 -27.99
C GLN A 31 -26.82 10.45 -26.56
N THR A 32 -27.81 10.05 -25.79
CA THR A 32 -27.63 9.78 -24.36
C THR A 32 -26.67 8.62 -24.08
N ARG A 33 -26.72 7.56 -24.94
CA ARG A 33 -25.86 6.36 -24.73
C ARG A 33 -24.39 6.62 -25.04
N GLU A 34 -24.12 7.43 -26.05
CA GLU A 34 -22.75 7.82 -26.40
C GLU A 34 -22.12 8.65 -25.26
N LYS A 35 -22.87 9.59 -24.69
CA LYS A 35 -22.43 10.35 -23.51
C LYS A 35 -22.18 9.44 -22.31
N VAL A 36 -23.03 8.44 -22.08
CA VAL A 36 -22.82 7.45 -21.03
C VAL A 36 -21.55 6.66 -21.31
N ALA A 37 -21.32 6.19 -22.54
CA ALA A 37 -20.10 5.46 -22.90
C ALA A 37 -18.84 6.30 -22.67
N GLN A 38 -18.84 7.56 -23.08
CA GLN A 38 -17.74 8.51 -22.85
C GLN A 38 -17.50 8.71 -21.35
N GLN A 39 -18.57 8.88 -20.57
CA GLN A 39 -18.45 9.04 -19.11
C GLN A 39 -17.86 7.79 -18.43
N LEU A 40 -18.29 6.59 -18.85
CA LEU A 40 -17.75 5.33 -18.34
C LEU A 40 -16.26 5.16 -18.71
N GLN A 41 -15.87 5.54 -19.92
CA GLN A 41 -14.46 5.54 -20.35
C GLN A 41 -13.61 6.48 -19.51
N LEU A 42 -14.09 7.69 -19.23
CA LEU A 42 -13.38 8.65 -18.36
C LEU A 42 -13.24 8.13 -16.92
N GLN A 43 -14.28 7.48 -16.40
CA GLN A 43 -14.21 6.85 -15.07
C GLN A 43 -13.18 5.71 -15.04
N ARG A 44 -13.15 4.86 -16.09
CA ARG A 44 -12.16 3.79 -16.22
C ARG A 44 -10.74 4.33 -16.21
N GLU A 45 -10.50 5.40 -16.97
CA GLU A 45 -9.18 6.01 -17.05
C GLU A 45 -8.75 6.59 -15.70
N ARG A 46 -9.65 7.26 -15.00
CA ARG A 46 -9.37 7.76 -13.63
C ARG A 46 -9.01 6.63 -12.67
N LEU A 47 -9.76 5.53 -12.66
CA LEU A 47 -9.47 4.40 -11.79
C LEU A 47 -8.12 3.72 -12.13
N ARG A 48 -7.71 3.72 -13.41
CA ARG A 48 -6.38 3.24 -13.81
C ARG A 48 -5.27 4.14 -13.29
N ILE A 49 -5.44 5.46 -13.41
CA ILE A 49 -4.50 6.44 -12.84
C ILE A 49 -4.43 6.28 -11.32
N ASP A 50 -5.57 6.13 -10.64
CA ASP A 50 -5.62 5.92 -9.20
C ASP A 50 -4.85 4.65 -8.79
N LEU A 51 -4.93 3.57 -9.59
CA LEU A 51 -4.17 2.34 -9.34
C LEU A 51 -2.65 2.56 -9.49
N GLU A 52 -2.22 3.21 -10.56
CA GLU A 52 -0.80 3.54 -10.78
C GLU A 52 -0.25 4.45 -9.66
N ASP A 53 -1.01 5.46 -9.28
CA ASP A 53 -0.60 6.38 -8.20
C ASP A 53 -0.55 5.67 -6.84
N GLN A 54 -1.49 4.75 -6.58
CA GLN A 54 -1.43 3.91 -5.38
C GLN A 54 -0.18 3.03 -5.34
N GLU A 55 0.25 2.48 -6.49
CA GLU A 55 1.49 1.70 -6.59
C GLU A 55 2.74 2.55 -6.32
N LYS A 56 2.80 3.76 -6.88
CA LYS A 56 3.90 4.71 -6.64
C LYS A 56 3.99 5.10 -5.16
N LEU A 57 2.85 5.50 -4.58
CA LEU A 57 2.77 5.86 -3.16
C LEU A 57 3.19 4.70 -2.24
N PHE A 58 2.78 3.48 -2.57
CA PHE A 58 3.19 2.29 -1.84
C PHE A 58 4.70 2.06 -1.92
N ALA A 59 5.28 2.16 -3.13
CA ALA A 59 6.72 1.99 -3.33
C ALA A 59 7.54 3.03 -2.54
N GLU A 60 7.10 4.29 -2.55
CA GLU A 60 7.74 5.37 -1.79
C GLU A 60 7.61 5.14 -0.27
N ALA A 61 6.44 4.74 0.21
CA ALA A 61 6.22 4.46 1.62
C ALA A 61 7.06 3.28 2.13
N ILE A 62 7.15 2.19 1.35
CA ILE A 62 8.03 1.05 1.67
C ILE A 62 9.47 1.51 1.76
N LYS A 63 9.95 2.26 0.76
CA LYS A 63 11.32 2.77 0.74
C LYS A 63 11.62 3.64 1.96
N GLY A 64 10.73 4.57 2.29
CA GLY A 64 10.89 5.45 3.45
C GLY A 64 10.93 4.68 4.77
N LEU A 65 10.08 3.67 4.95
CA LEU A 65 10.10 2.82 6.14
C LEU A 65 11.36 1.93 6.21
N GLN A 66 11.84 1.41 5.09
CA GLN A 66 13.09 0.64 5.03
C GLN A 66 14.30 1.50 5.38
N GLU A 67 14.37 2.73 4.88
CA GLU A 67 15.42 3.68 5.24
C GLU A 67 15.39 4.02 6.73
N ARG A 68 14.19 4.23 7.29
CA ARG A 68 14.00 4.45 8.73
C ARG A 68 14.44 3.23 9.55
N GLU A 69 14.06 2.02 9.16
CA GLU A 69 14.50 0.79 9.82
C GLU A 69 16.03 0.68 9.82
N ARG A 70 16.66 0.96 8.67
CA ARG A 70 18.11 0.94 8.54
C ARG A 70 18.80 1.96 9.45
N LEU A 71 18.25 3.18 9.51
CA LEU A 71 18.78 4.24 10.37
C LEU A 71 18.69 3.84 11.85
N LEU A 72 17.51 3.37 12.30
CA LEU A 72 17.31 2.94 13.68
C LEU A 72 18.20 1.75 14.06
N SER A 73 18.38 0.80 13.13
CA SER A 73 19.30 -0.34 13.34
C SER A 73 20.75 0.12 13.47
N SER A 74 21.18 1.10 12.68
CA SER A 74 22.52 1.69 12.81
C SER A 74 22.69 2.42 14.14
N GLN A 75 21.67 3.16 14.61
CA GLN A 75 21.68 3.82 15.91
C GLN A 75 21.79 2.81 17.06
N LEU A 76 21.04 1.70 16.98
CA LEU A 76 21.17 0.61 17.96
C LEU A 76 22.59 0.05 18.03
N GLN A 77 23.20 -0.18 16.88
CA GLN A 77 24.59 -0.67 16.84
C GLN A 77 25.57 0.33 17.48
N GLN A 78 25.39 1.63 17.23
CA GLN A 78 26.20 2.68 17.90
C GLN A 78 25.99 2.70 19.40
N LEU A 79 24.73 2.59 19.86
CA LEU A 79 24.41 2.52 21.30
C LEU A 79 25.00 1.29 21.96
N GLU A 80 25.04 0.15 21.27
CA GLU A 80 25.68 -1.07 21.78
C GLU A 80 27.19 -0.87 22.03
N VAL A 81 27.88 -0.24 21.08
CA VAL A 81 29.30 0.11 21.25
C VAL A 81 29.48 1.06 22.45
N GLN A 82 28.64 2.08 22.57
CA GLN A 82 28.68 3.03 23.69
C GLN A 82 28.39 2.31 25.04
N GLN A 83 27.39 1.42 25.08
CA GLN A 83 27.06 0.62 26.25
C GLN A 83 28.24 -0.21 26.71
N ASN A 84 28.93 -0.89 25.79
CA ASN A 84 30.12 -1.66 26.09
C ASN A 84 31.24 -0.79 26.67
N GLN A 85 31.44 0.40 26.16
CA GLN A 85 32.43 1.37 26.71
C GLN A 85 32.04 1.83 28.13
N ARG A 86 30.77 2.21 28.33
CA ARG A 86 30.28 2.63 29.67
C ARG A 86 30.34 1.50 30.70
N THR A 87 30.01 0.28 30.30
CA THR A 87 30.14 -0.91 31.16
C THR A 87 31.61 -1.13 31.60
N ARG A 88 32.55 -0.95 30.66
CA ARG A 88 33.99 -1.03 31.02
C ARG A 88 34.39 0.09 31.97
N GLN A 89 33.94 1.34 31.75
CA GLN A 89 34.22 2.47 32.67
C GLN A 89 33.66 2.21 34.07
N ALA A 90 32.40 1.78 34.17
CA ALA A 90 31.78 1.43 35.48
C ALA A 90 32.55 0.31 36.19
N SER A 91 32.96 -0.73 35.44
CA SER A 91 33.75 -1.83 36.03
C SER A 91 35.13 -1.39 36.53
N LEU A 92 35.77 -0.43 35.81
CA LEU A 92 37.03 0.18 36.25
C LEU A 92 36.83 1.00 37.53
N ALA A 93 35.82 1.87 37.57
CA ALA A 93 35.50 2.69 38.75
C ALA A 93 35.23 1.82 39.97
N ARG A 94 34.44 0.74 39.84
CA ARG A 94 34.17 -0.20 40.91
C ARG A 94 35.42 -0.94 41.37
N ARG A 95 36.33 -1.33 40.47
CA ARG A 95 37.62 -1.94 40.85
C ARG A 95 38.52 -0.96 41.64
N GLN A 96 38.55 0.31 41.19
CA GLN A 96 39.30 1.34 41.94
C GLN A 96 38.72 1.58 43.33
N LEU A 97 37.39 1.65 43.45
CA LEU A 97 36.72 1.76 44.74
C LEU A 97 37.09 0.59 45.69
N LYS A 98 37.03 -0.65 45.17
CA LYS A 98 37.41 -1.83 45.93
C LYS A 98 38.86 -1.73 46.43
N LYS A 99 39.79 -1.29 45.56
CA LYS A 99 41.19 -1.09 45.92
C LYS A 99 41.37 0.01 47.01
N LEU A 100 40.68 1.14 46.87
CA LEU A 100 40.71 2.23 47.83
C LEU A 100 40.13 1.81 49.20
N ASN A 101 39.08 1.03 49.22
CA ASN A 101 38.52 0.50 50.45
C ASN A 101 39.52 -0.39 51.20
N LEU A 102 40.24 -1.29 50.51
CA LEU A 102 41.31 -2.09 51.11
C LEU A 102 42.45 -1.21 51.66
N MET A 103 42.89 -0.19 50.89
CA MET A 103 43.92 0.76 51.32
C MET A 103 43.47 1.58 52.54
N ARG A 104 42.18 1.94 52.64
CA ARG A 104 41.63 2.63 53.80
C ARG A 104 41.67 1.74 55.06
N GLU A 105 41.31 0.46 54.93
CA GLU A 105 41.39 -0.51 56.05
C GLU A 105 42.81 -0.66 56.56
N GLU A 106 43.81 -0.55 55.66
CA GLU A 106 45.24 -0.58 56.00
C GLU A 106 45.80 0.80 56.48
N GLY A 107 44.96 1.87 56.48
CA GLY A 107 45.34 3.21 56.88
C GLY A 107 46.05 4.06 55.84
N TYR A 108 46.13 3.58 54.56
CA TYR A 108 46.81 4.28 53.45
C TYR A 108 45.91 5.16 52.61
N ALA A 109 44.57 5.11 52.80
CA ALA A 109 43.64 5.98 52.07
C ALA A 109 42.71 6.71 53.05
N SER A 110 42.33 7.97 52.71
CA SER A 110 41.40 8.76 53.50
C SER A 110 39.94 8.43 53.17
N ASN A 111 39.01 8.68 54.10
CA ASN A 111 37.57 8.57 53.87
C ASN A 111 37.12 9.43 52.68
N SER A 112 37.64 10.67 52.54
CA SER A 112 37.32 11.57 51.44
C SER A 112 37.69 10.99 50.06
N GLN A 113 38.82 10.25 49.96
CA GLN A 113 39.20 9.58 48.72
C GLN A 113 38.24 8.44 48.36
N VAL A 114 37.75 7.72 49.36
CA VAL A 114 36.76 6.66 49.16
C VAL A 114 35.42 7.26 48.69
N GLU A 115 34.94 8.31 49.40
CA GLU A 115 33.70 9.02 49.03
C GLU A 115 33.74 9.60 47.61
N GLN A 116 34.87 10.19 47.22
CA GLN A 116 35.04 10.68 45.83
C GLN A 116 34.96 9.55 44.81
N GLN A 117 35.55 8.39 45.11
CA GLN A 117 35.49 7.24 44.21
C GLN A 117 34.09 6.57 44.20
N GLU A 118 33.37 6.59 45.31
CA GLU A 118 31.96 6.16 45.36
C GLU A 118 31.09 7.05 44.48
N ALA A 119 31.25 8.37 44.55
CA ALA A 119 30.57 9.31 43.65
C ALA A 119 30.89 9.03 42.17
N ALA A 120 32.16 8.71 41.84
CA ALA A 120 32.54 8.34 40.48
C ALA A 120 31.90 7.02 39.99
N VAL A 121 31.70 6.04 40.90
CA VAL A 121 30.97 4.80 40.58
C VAL A 121 29.50 5.11 40.28
N ILE A 122 28.85 5.91 41.16
CA ILE A 122 27.44 6.32 40.97
C ILE A 122 27.24 7.03 39.64
N ASP A 123 28.14 7.98 39.29
CA ASP A 123 28.08 8.71 38.01
C ASP A 123 28.27 7.75 36.81
N ALA A 124 29.23 6.80 36.90
CA ALA A 124 29.44 5.82 35.85
C ALA A 124 28.23 4.88 35.65
N ASP A 125 27.59 4.47 36.74
CA ASP A 125 26.39 3.63 36.73
C ASP A 125 25.17 4.41 36.16
N ALA A 126 24.99 5.68 36.52
CA ALA A 126 23.96 6.55 35.96
C ALA A 126 24.11 6.68 34.46
N ARG A 127 25.31 6.94 33.93
CA ARG A 127 25.59 7.03 32.51
C ARG A 127 25.32 5.71 31.77
N MET A 128 25.59 4.56 32.42
CA MET A 128 25.28 3.26 31.84
C MET A 128 23.76 3.05 31.74
N GLN A 129 23.00 3.47 32.76
CA GLN A 129 21.53 3.42 32.73
C GLN A 129 20.92 4.35 31.67
N ASP A 130 21.51 5.53 31.46
CA ASP A 130 21.05 6.46 30.41
C ASP A 130 21.15 5.82 29.01
N ILE A 131 22.26 5.17 28.70
CA ILE A 131 22.43 4.45 27.43
C ILE A 131 21.41 3.29 27.33
N ALA A 132 21.17 2.56 28.43
CA ALA A 132 20.19 1.48 28.44
C ALA A 132 18.78 1.99 28.14
N ARG A 133 18.37 3.13 28.68
CA ARG A 133 17.08 3.78 28.36
C ARG A 133 17.00 4.19 26.89
N GLN A 134 18.01 4.88 26.37
CA GLN A 134 18.06 5.26 24.97
C GLN A 134 17.95 4.05 24.02
N ARG A 135 18.59 2.94 24.39
CA ARG A 135 18.48 1.70 23.62
C ARG A 135 17.05 1.17 23.57
N ILE A 136 16.36 1.14 24.72
CA ILE A 136 14.96 0.71 24.80
C ILE A 136 14.06 1.57 23.91
N ASP A 137 14.26 2.90 23.93
CA ASP A 137 13.48 3.83 23.10
C ASP A 137 13.68 3.57 21.61
N ILE A 138 14.92 3.34 21.18
CA ILE A 138 15.22 3.02 19.78
C ILE A 138 14.69 1.63 19.40
N ASP A 139 14.79 0.62 20.28
CA ASP A 139 14.21 -0.71 20.07
C ASP A 139 12.69 -0.65 19.87
N GLN A 140 11.99 0.18 20.66
CA GLN A 140 10.55 0.40 20.50
C GLN A 140 10.21 1.04 19.17
N GLN A 141 10.96 2.09 18.75
CA GLN A 141 10.76 2.73 17.45
C GLN A 141 11.03 1.76 16.29
N LEU A 142 12.05 0.92 16.41
CA LEU A 142 12.36 -0.11 15.43
C LEU A 142 11.23 -1.15 15.33
N ALA A 143 10.71 -1.60 16.47
CA ALA A 143 9.58 -2.53 16.52
C ALA A 143 8.33 -1.94 15.83
N GLN A 144 8.01 -0.67 16.09
CA GLN A 144 6.91 0.04 15.44
C GLN A 144 7.12 0.17 13.93
N THR A 145 8.33 0.55 13.50
CA THR A 145 8.66 0.66 12.07
C THR A 145 8.52 -0.68 11.36
N ARG A 146 8.97 -1.76 11.98
CA ARG A 146 8.81 -3.13 11.46
C ARG A 146 7.35 -3.57 11.41
N GLN A 147 6.55 -3.17 12.38
CA GLN A 147 5.10 -3.42 12.34
C GLN A 147 4.46 -2.69 11.14
N GLN A 148 4.75 -1.41 10.95
CA GLN A 148 4.28 -0.63 9.80
C GLN A 148 4.68 -1.27 8.47
N LEU A 149 5.93 -1.75 8.34
CA LEU A 149 6.41 -2.48 7.17
C LEU A 149 5.62 -3.78 6.89
N ARG A 150 5.15 -4.47 7.92
CA ARG A 150 4.31 -5.67 7.75
C ARG A 150 2.85 -5.34 7.39
N GLU A 151 2.31 -4.25 7.94
CA GLU A 151 0.92 -3.84 7.73
C GLU A 151 0.70 -3.14 6.37
N LEU A 152 1.70 -2.37 5.93
CA LEU A 152 1.60 -1.57 4.71
C LEU A 152 1.26 -2.39 3.45
N PRO A 153 1.88 -3.57 3.16
CA PRO A 153 1.50 -4.40 2.02
C PRO A 153 0.06 -4.91 2.09
N ILE A 154 -0.42 -5.27 3.28
CA ILE A 154 -1.79 -5.75 3.48
C ILE A 154 -2.78 -4.63 3.18
N ASN A 155 -2.54 -3.45 3.73
CA ASN A 155 -3.38 -2.28 3.51
C ASN A 155 -3.37 -1.84 2.03
N ASN A 156 -2.21 -1.88 1.38
CA ASN A 156 -2.09 -1.58 -0.04
C ASN A 156 -2.89 -2.57 -0.88
N ARG A 157 -2.76 -3.88 -0.61
CA ARG A 157 -3.50 -4.91 -1.33
C ARG A 157 -5.02 -4.73 -1.21
N ASN A 158 -5.51 -4.37 -0.02
CA ASN A 158 -6.93 -4.09 0.19
C ASN A 158 -7.40 -2.91 -0.68
N LYS A 159 -6.62 -1.83 -0.76
CA LYS A 159 -6.92 -0.69 -1.62
C LYS A 159 -6.89 -1.05 -3.11
N GLN A 160 -5.90 -1.83 -3.55
CA GLN A 160 -5.82 -2.32 -4.93
C GLN A 160 -7.04 -3.18 -5.27
N ASN A 161 -7.42 -4.14 -4.42
CA ASN A 161 -8.60 -4.97 -4.63
C ASN A 161 -9.89 -4.14 -4.73
N ASP A 162 -10.00 -3.05 -3.95
CA ASP A 162 -11.16 -2.14 -4.03
C ASP A 162 -11.20 -1.40 -5.37
N ILE A 163 -10.08 -0.94 -5.89
CA ILE A 163 -10.00 -0.28 -7.20
C ILE A 163 -10.30 -1.29 -8.31
N GLU A 164 -9.70 -2.49 -8.26
CA GLU A 164 -9.93 -3.56 -9.25
C GLU A 164 -11.39 -4.00 -9.29
N ARG A 165 -12.03 -4.11 -8.11
CA ARG A 165 -13.48 -4.41 -8.06
C ARG A 165 -14.30 -3.34 -8.78
N ARG A 166 -14.01 -2.04 -8.52
CA ARG A 166 -14.69 -0.92 -9.19
C ARG A 166 -14.44 -0.91 -10.70
N LEU A 167 -13.22 -1.27 -11.13
CA LEU A 167 -12.91 -1.44 -12.54
C LEU A 167 -13.75 -2.56 -13.17
N SER A 168 -13.88 -3.71 -12.51
CA SER A 168 -14.70 -4.82 -12.99
C SER A 168 -16.19 -4.47 -13.09
N GLU A 169 -16.74 -3.78 -12.08
CA GLU A 169 -18.12 -3.28 -12.09
C GLU A 169 -18.35 -2.27 -13.24
N LEU A 170 -17.35 -1.43 -13.49
CA LEU A 170 -17.39 -0.45 -14.57
C LEU A 170 -17.33 -1.13 -15.96
N GLU A 171 -16.45 -2.12 -16.13
CA GLU A 171 -16.33 -2.91 -17.35
C GLU A 171 -17.63 -3.67 -17.65
N GLN A 172 -18.29 -4.23 -16.62
CA GLN A 172 -19.61 -4.81 -16.78
C GLN A 172 -20.63 -3.76 -17.26
N SER A 173 -20.65 -2.58 -16.64
CA SER A 173 -21.54 -1.48 -17.04
C SER A 173 -21.29 -1.02 -18.48
N MET A 174 -20.02 -1.00 -18.90
CA MET A 174 -19.66 -0.69 -20.30
C MET A 174 -20.15 -1.77 -21.26
N ALA A 175 -19.97 -3.05 -20.92
CA ALA A 175 -20.47 -4.18 -21.73
C ALA A 175 -21.99 -4.18 -21.84
N GLU A 176 -22.71 -3.91 -20.74
CA GLU A 176 -24.16 -3.76 -20.74
C GLU A 176 -24.62 -2.58 -21.61
N ASN A 177 -23.95 -1.43 -21.52
CA ASN A 177 -24.28 -0.27 -22.37
C ASN A 177 -24.05 -0.58 -23.84
N GLU A 178 -22.98 -1.28 -24.20
CA GLU A 178 -22.69 -1.69 -25.57
C GLU A 178 -23.68 -2.75 -26.08
N SER A 179 -24.00 -3.76 -25.26
CA SER A 179 -24.97 -4.80 -25.62
C SER A 179 -26.37 -4.26 -25.92
N ARG A 180 -26.72 -3.14 -25.29
CA ARG A 180 -28.01 -2.45 -25.52
C ARG A 180 -27.96 -1.47 -26.68
N ARG A 181 -26.81 -1.28 -27.31
CA ARG A 181 -26.65 -0.32 -28.42
C ARG A 181 -27.32 -0.82 -29.70
N SER A 182 -27.29 -2.14 -29.93
CA SER A 182 -27.92 -2.73 -31.12
C SER A 182 -28.63 -4.05 -30.77
N ILE A 183 -29.79 -4.25 -31.37
CA ILE A 183 -30.56 -5.48 -31.29
C ILE A 183 -30.47 -6.18 -32.64
N VAL A 184 -29.87 -7.38 -32.65
CA VAL A 184 -29.84 -8.20 -33.87
C VAL A 184 -31.11 -9.03 -33.93
N LEU A 185 -31.96 -8.75 -34.93
CA LEU A 185 -33.12 -9.56 -35.22
C LEU A 185 -32.67 -10.79 -36.01
N ARG A 186 -33.06 -11.98 -35.53
CA ARG A 186 -32.70 -13.26 -36.13
C ARG A 186 -33.91 -13.98 -36.68
N ALA A 187 -33.74 -14.78 -37.74
CA ALA A 187 -34.78 -15.59 -38.31
C ALA A 187 -35.32 -16.61 -37.30
N PRO A 188 -36.61 -16.62 -36.97
CA PRO A 188 -37.22 -17.58 -36.04
C PRO A 188 -37.34 -18.98 -36.61
N ILE A 189 -37.41 -19.08 -37.96
CA ILE A 189 -37.58 -20.35 -38.72
C ILE A 189 -36.79 -20.25 -40.03
N ASP A 190 -36.60 -21.41 -40.68
CA ASP A 190 -36.10 -21.47 -42.03
C ASP A 190 -37.18 -20.96 -43.01
N GLY A 191 -36.79 -20.13 -43.97
CA GLY A 191 -37.79 -19.61 -44.95
C GLY A 191 -37.19 -18.68 -45.96
N LEU A 192 -38.07 -18.08 -46.78
CA LEU A 192 -37.72 -17.02 -47.74
C LEU A 192 -38.14 -15.67 -47.18
N VAL A 193 -37.30 -14.67 -47.39
CA VAL A 193 -37.59 -13.26 -47.05
C VAL A 193 -38.60 -12.73 -48.07
N GLY A 194 -39.83 -12.45 -47.64
CA GLY A 194 -40.90 -12.03 -48.53
C GLY A 194 -40.79 -10.59 -48.96
N SER A 195 -40.82 -9.67 -48.02
CA SER A 195 -40.71 -8.21 -48.31
C SER A 195 -40.01 -7.51 -47.18
N VAL A 196 -39.10 -6.63 -47.55
CA VAL A 196 -38.34 -5.81 -46.58
C VAL A 196 -38.89 -4.38 -46.63
N MET A 197 -39.77 -4.06 -45.66
CA MET A 197 -40.28 -2.70 -45.49
C MET A 197 -39.55 -2.03 -44.32
N ALA A 198 -38.51 -1.26 -44.64
CA ALA A 198 -37.89 -0.36 -43.68
C ALA A 198 -38.40 1.08 -43.94
N LYS A 199 -38.97 1.71 -42.93
CA LYS A 199 -39.24 3.14 -42.89
C LYS A 199 -38.13 3.90 -42.23
#